data_98386c0fbab084c08cb6b974b7682811
#
_entry.id   98386c0fbab084c08cb6b974b7682811
#
_cell.length_a   1.000
_cell.length_b   1.000
_cell.length_c   1.000
_cell.angle_alpha   90.00
_cell.angle_beta   90.00
_cell.angle_gamma   90.00
#
_symmetry.space_group_name_H-M   'P 1'
#
loop_
_entity.id
_entity.type
_entity.pdbx_description
1 polymer ?
#
loop_
_entity_poly.entity_id
_entity_poly.type
_entity_poly.pdbx_seq_one_letter_code
_entity_poly.pdbx_strand_id
1 'polypeptide(L)'
;MASLPDKILIVGGGTAGWMAALHMQDAWGDKGVDICLIESPMIGTVGVGEGTTPRLREFYTRLDIPESEWMPPCNATYKCGISFPEWSTVEGHESYFHPFFSNDDKEYVQTFWDNCRQRRDGYDIPAHPDDFFLT
;
A
#
# COMPACT_ATOMS: atom_id res chain seq x y z
N MET A 1 30.73 -13.08 -4.14
CA MET A 1 29.26 -12.90 -4.27
C MET A 1 28.62 -14.19 -3.82
N ALA A 2 27.55 -14.13 -3.00
CA ALA A 2 26.82 -15.34 -2.65
C ALA A 2 26.14 -15.90 -3.91
N SER A 3 26.20 -17.21 -4.12
CA SER A 3 25.49 -17.89 -5.21
C SER A 3 23.98 -17.86 -4.91
N LEU A 4 23.16 -17.76 -5.95
CA LEU A 4 21.73 -17.98 -5.83
C LEU A 4 21.49 -19.46 -5.45
N PRO A 5 20.43 -19.75 -4.67
CA PRO A 5 20.03 -21.13 -4.40
C PRO A 5 19.45 -21.75 -5.67
N ASP A 6 19.55 -23.07 -5.80
CA ASP A 6 18.92 -23.80 -6.91
C ASP A 6 17.40 -23.90 -6.75
N LYS A 7 16.93 -23.93 -5.49
CA LYS A 7 15.52 -24.09 -5.15
C LYS A 7 15.11 -23.27 -3.93
N ILE A 8 13.91 -22.67 -3.99
CA ILE A 8 13.27 -21.96 -2.89
C ILE A 8 11.91 -22.61 -2.62
N LEU A 9 11.65 -22.95 -1.37
CA LEU A 9 10.37 -23.47 -0.91
C LEU A 9 9.68 -22.40 -0.04
N ILE A 10 8.48 -21.98 -0.44
CA ILE A 10 7.60 -21.09 0.31
C ILE A 10 6.50 -21.93 0.93
N VAL A 11 6.34 -21.85 2.25
CA VAL A 11 5.30 -22.56 2.99
C VAL A 11 4.25 -21.56 3.45
N GLY A 12 3.05 -21.68 2.88
CA GLY A 12 1.89 -20.85 3.17
C GLY A 12 1.37 -20.10 1.94
N GLY A 13 0.13 -20.40 1.55
CA GLY A 13 -0.54 -19.84 0.37
C GLY A 13 -1.40 -18.60 0.66
N GLY A 14 -1.13 -17.89 1.74
CA GLY A 14 -1.75 -16.59 1.99
C GLY A 14 -1.15 -15.47 1.13
N THR A 15 -1.69 -14.25 1.24
CA THR A 15 -1.26 -13.06 0.47
C THR A 15 0.26 -12.88 0.48
N ALA A 16 0.89 -12.98 1.65
CA ALA A 16 2.34 -12.81 1.78
C ALA A 16 3.14 -13.90 1.04
N GLY A 17 2.68 -15.17 1.09
CA GLY A 17 3.34 -16.27 0.39
C GLY A 17 3.27 -16.11 -1.12
N TRP A 18 2.12 -15.78 -1.66
CA TRP A 18 1.93 -15.55 -3.10
C TRP A 18 2.70 -14.31 -3.58
N MET A 19 2.69 -13.20 -2.83
CA MET A 19 3.48 -12.01 -3.18
C MET A 19 4.98 -12.31 -3.16
N ALA A 20 5.46 -13.08 -2.18
CA ALA A 20 6.86 -13.51 -2.12
C ALA A 20 7.23 -14.41 -3.32
N ALA A 21 6.36 -15.36 -3.69
CA ALA A 21 6.56 -16.23 -4.84
C ALA A 21 6.68 -15.42 -6.13
N LEU A 22 5.79 -14.48 -6.37
CA LEU A 22 5.78 -13.63 -7.55
C LEU A 22 7.02 -12.74 -7.61
N HIS A 23 7.44 -12.12 -6.49
CA HIS A 23 8.67 -11.33 -6.45
C HIS A 23 9.92 -12.15 -6.72
N MET A 24 10.00 -13.35 -6.18
CA MET A 24 11.15 -14.25 -6.40
C MET A 24 11.16 -14.77 -7.83
N GLN A 25 10.00 -15.08 -8.41
CA GLN A 25 9.88 -15.50 -9.79
C GLN A 25 10.32 -14.39 -10.75
N ASP A 26 9.88 -13.15 -10.53
CA ASP A 26 10.31 -11.99 -11.30
C ASP A 26 11.83 -11.72 -11.20
N ALA A 27 12.40 -11.88 -10.00
CA ALA A 27 13.81 -11.59 -9.76
C ALA A 27 14.77 -12.69 -10.22
N TRP A 28 14.36 -13.96 -10.13
CA TRP A 28 15.26 -15.12 -10.23
C TRP A 28 14.75 -16.26 -11.12
N GLY A 29 13.51 -16.25 -11.59
CA GLY A 29 12.97 -17.32 -12.46
C GLY A 29 13.82 -17.54 -13.71
N ASP A 30 14.20 -16.46 -14.38
CA ASP A 30 15.06 -16.51 -15.57
C ASP A 30 16.52 -16.94 -15.27
N LYS A 31 16.89 -16.98 -14.00
CA LYS A 31 18.23 -17.39 -13.54
C LYS A 31 18.30 -18.86 -13.14
N GLY A 32 17.24 -19.62 -13.42
CA GLY A 32 17.16 -21.04 -13.17
C GLY A 32 16.87 -21.45 -11.73
N VAL A 33 16.36 -20.52 -10.91
CA VAL A 33 15.91 -20.84 -9.54
C VAL A 33 14.52 -21.47 -9.58
N ASP A 34 14.38 -22.67 -9.04
CA ASP A 34 13.09 -23.35 -8.90
C ASP A 34 12.33 -22.80 -7.68
N ILE A 35 11.18 -22.16 -7.90
CA ILE A 35 10.36 -21.57 -6.84
C ILE A 35 9.10 -22.38 -6.67
N CYS A 36 8.94 -22.98 -5.48
CA CYS A 36 7.82 -23.83 -5.13
C CYS A 36 7.07 -23.23 -3.95
N LEU A 37 5.73 -23.09 -4.08
CA LEU A 37 4.84 -22.71 -3.00
C LEU A 37 3.99 -23.91 -2.58
N ILE A 38 3.93 -24.14 -1.28
CA ILE A 38 3.09 -25.19 -0.69
C ILE A 38 2.04 -24.55 0.20
N GLU A 39 0.77 -24.90 -0.05
CA GLU A 39 -0.34 -24.50 0.79
C GLU A 39 -1.19 -25.70 1.21
N SER A 40 -1.94 -25.55 2.29
CA SER A 40 -2.87 -26.56 2.79
C SER A 40 -4.24 -26.39 2.12
N PRO A 41 -4.80 -27.43 1.50
CA PRO A 41 -6.16 -27.36 0.97
C PRO A 41 -7.23 -27.28 2.07
N MET A 42 -6.85 -27.53 3.33
CA MET A 42 -7.76 -27.51 4.48
C MET A 42 -7.85 -26.14 5.16
N ILE A 43 -6.92 -25.23 4.85
CA ILE A 43 -6.89 -23.90 5.42
C ILE A 43 -7.36 -22.92 4.33
N GLY A 44 -8.60 -22.46 4.49
CA GLY A 44 -9.16 -21.44 3.59
C GLY A 44 -8.49 -20.08 3.79
N THR A 45 -8.63 -19.22 2.79
CA THR A 45 -8.20 -17.81 2.89
C THR A 45 -9.01 -17.12 3.98
N VAL A 46 -8.32 -16.51 4.94
CA VAL A 46 -8.97 -15.67 5.95
C VAL A 46 -9.28 -14.32 5.29
N GLY A 47 -10.46 -14.21 4.69
CA GLY A 47 -10.92 -12.98 4.05
C GLY A 47 -11.59 -12.06 5.07
N VAL A 48 -10.90 -11.02 5.49
CA VAL A 48 -11.44 -10.02 6.44
C VAL A 48 -11.58 -8.63 5.81
N GLY A 49 -11.44 -8.51 4.51
CA GLY A 49 -11.31 -7.23 3.80
C GLY A 49 -9.92 -6.64 4.00
N GLU A 50 -9.27 -6.30 2.92
CA GLU A 50 -7.90 -5.78 2.94
C GLU A 50 -7.84 -4.37 2.36
N GLY A 51 -7.38 -3.41 3.19
CA GLY A 51 -6.97 -2.11 2.72
C GLY A 51 -5.51 -2.16 2.26
N THR A 52 -5.27 -1.86 1.00
CA THR A 52 -3.91 -1.85 0.45
C THR A 52 -3.31 -0.44 0.47
N THR A 53 -2.01 -0.35 0.24
CA THR A 53 -1.29 0.91 0.07
C THR A 53 -0.95 1.13 -1.41
N PRO A 54 -0.54 2.34 -1.83
CA PRO A 54 -0.09 2.60 -3.20
C PRO A 54 1.00 1.66 -3.73
N ARG A 55 1.76 1.03 -2.83
CA ARG A 55 2.79 0.03 -3.16
C ARG A 55 2.23 -1.21 -3.87
N LEU A 56 0.96 -1.55 -3.67
CA LEU A 56 0.34 -2.67 -4.39
C LEU A 56 0.28 -2.39 -5.89
N ARG A 57 -0.03 -1.16 -6.29
CA ARG A 57 -0.03 -0.77 -7.70
C ARG A 57 1.37 -0.91 -8.32
N GLU A 58 2.41 -0.45 -7.61
CA GLU A 58 3.80 -0.61 -8.04
C GLU A 58 4.17 -2.10 -8.22
N PHE A 59 3.72 -2.95 -7.29
CA PHE A 59 3.93 -4.39 -7.34
C PHE A 59 3.33 -5.02 -8.61
N TYR A 60 2.06 -4.78 -8.90
CA TYR A 60 1.40 -5.31 -10.10
C TYR A 60 1.96 -4.72 -11.38
N THR A 61 2.28 -3.42 -11.40
CA THR A 61 2.92 -2.76 -12.56
C THR A 61 4.27 -3.42 -12.89
N ARG A 62 5.06 -3.73 -11.88
CA ARG A 62 6.35 -4.41 -12.06
C ARG A 62 6.21 -5.81 -12.64
N LEU A 63 5.13 -6.50 -12.32
CA LEU A 63 4.83 -7.85 -12.82
C LEU A 63 4.08 -7.84 -14.16
N ASP A 64 3.88 -6.65 -14.75
CA ASP A 64 3.11 -6.45 -15.99
C ASP A 64 1.66 -7.00 -15.88
N ILE A 65 1.06 -6.89 -14.70
CA ILE A 65 -0.32 -7.28 -14.43
C ILE A 65 -1.18 -6.01 -14.36
N PRO A 66 -2.00 -5.72 -15.37
CA PRO A 66 -2.81 -4.51 -15.41
C PRO A 66 -3.99 -4.56 -14.43
N GLU A 67 -4.43 -3.41 -13.93
CA GLU A 67 -5.56 -3.28 -13.01
C GLU A 67 -6.84 -3.93 -13.54
N SER A 68 -7.06 -3.90 -14.86
CA SER A 68 -8.20 -4.53 -15.54
C SER A 68 -8.26 -6.06 -15.35
N GLU A 69 -7.16 -6.72 -15.06
CA GLU A 69 -7.11 -8.17 -14.86
C GLU A 69 -7.37 -8.58 -13.41
N TRP A 70 -6.84 -7.83 -12.42
CA TRP A 70 -6.94 -8.25 -11.02
C TRP A 70 -8.05 -7.54 -10.23
N MET A 71 -8.38 -6.28 -10.53
CA MET A 71 -9.40 -5.55 -9.76
C MET A 71 -10.81 -6.16 -9.87
N PRO A 72 -11.33 -6.51 -11.06
CA PRO A 72 -12.68 -7.04 -11.17
C PRO A 72 -12.88 -8.40 -10.43
N PRO A 73 -12.01 -9.41 -10.58
CA PRO A 73 -12.20 -10.67 -9.87
C PRO A 73 -12.02 -10.55 -8.35
N CYS A 74 -11.29 -9.53 -7.88
CA CYS A 74 -11.12 -9.25 -6.45
C CYS A 74 -12.22 -8.33 -5.88
N ASN A 75 -13.17 -7.85 -6.69
CA ASN A 75 -14.12 -6.80 -6.32
C ASN A 75 -13.42 -5.58 -5.70
N ALA A 76 -12.22 -5.27 -6.20
CA ALA A 76 -11.39 -4.19 -5.67
C ALA A 76 -11.91 -2.82 -6.13
N THR A 77 -11.76 -1.84 -5.24
CA THR A 77 -12.08 -0.42 -5.52
C THR A 77 -10.91 0.45 -5.14
N TYR A 78 -10.86 1.66 -5.69
CA TYR A 78 -9.85 2.63 -5.29
C TYR A 78 -10.13 3.14 -3.87
N LYS A 79 -9.05 3.38 -3.14
CA LYS A 79 -9.06 3.93 -1.81
C LYS A 79 -8.44 5.32 -1.84
N CYS A 80 -9.21 6.34 -1.45
CA CYS A 80 -8.76 7.73 -1.47
C CYS A 80 -8.00 8.13 -0.20
N GLY A 81 -8.23 7.44 0.91
CA GLY A 81 -7.57 7.73 2.18
C GLY A 81 -8.12 6.88 3.33
N ILE A 82 -7.82 7.31 4.54
CA ILE A 82 -8.26 6.68 5.78
C ILE A 82 -8.80 7.76 6.71
N SER A 83 -10.02 7.59 7.20
CA SER A 83 -10.57 8.44 8.26
C SER A 83 -10.20 7.88 9.63
N PHE A 84 -9.77 8.76 10.51
CA PHE A 84 -9.43 8.45 11.90
C PHE A 84 -10.34 9.26 12.83
N PRO A 85 -11.58 8.80 13.08
CA PRO A 85 -12.46 9.44 14.05
C PRO A 85 -11.93 9.19 15.47
N GLU A 86 -12.15 10.16 16.35
CA GLU A 86 -11.77 10.08 17.78
C GLU A 86 -10.28 9.76 17.99
N TRP A 87 -9.44 10.22 17.08
CA TRP A 87 -8.00 9.98 17.09
C TRP A 87 -7.29 10.66 18.27
N SER A 88 -7.75 11.87 18.63
CA SER A 88 -7.11 12.71 19.63
C SER A 88 -8.12 13.28 20.61
N THR A 89 -7.65 13.59 21.81
CA THR A 89 -8.44 14.31 22.84
C THR A 89 -8.17 15.81 22.84
N VAL A 90 -7.39 16.30 21.88
CA VAL A 90 -7.07 17.73 21.73
C VAL A 90 -8.23 18.41 21.00
N GLU A 91 -8.81 19.44 21.61
CA GLU A 91 -9.91 20.21 21.04
C GLU A 91 -9.57 20.74 19.63
N GLY A 92 -10.46 20.51 18.66
CA GLY A 92 -10.28 20.85 17.26
C GLY A 92 -9.39 19.89 16.47
N HIS A 93 -8.91 18.81 17.09
CA HIS A 93 -8.08 17.78 16.45
C HIS A 93 -8.55 16.35 16.80
N GLU A 94 -9.82 16.20 17.10
CA GLU A 94 -10.40 14.92 17.51
C GLU A 94 -10.40 13.90 16.38
N SER A 95 -10.57 14.37 15.15
CA SER A 95 -10.64 13.51 13.98
C SER A 95 -9.85 14.11 12.83
N TYR A 96 -9.33 13.27 11.94
CA TYR A 96 -8.71 13.71 10.69
C TYR A 96 -8.88 12.66 9.60
N PHE A 97 -8.78 13.11 8.35
CA PHE A 97 -8.69 12.26 7.19
C PHE A 97 -7.25 12.22 6.67
N HIS A 98 -6.71 11.03 6.48
CA HIS A 98 -5.40 10.82 5.88
C HIS A 98 -5.56 10.50 4.39
N PRO A 99 -5.39 11.47 3.49
CA PRO A 99 -5.53 11.24 2.06
C PRO A 99 -4.37 10.43 1.50
N PHE A 100 -4.63 9.68 0.43
CA PHE A 100 -3.59 9.10 -0.40
C PHE A 100 -3.37 10.01 -1.61
N PHE A 101 -2.19 10.60 -1.66
CA PHE A 101 -1.86 11.59 -2.67
C PHE A 101 -1.64 10.96 -4.04
N SER A 102 -2.15 11.63 -5.05
CA SER A 102 -1.88 11.38 -6.47
C SER A 102 -0.77 12.31 -7.00
N ASN A 103 -0.44 12.17 -8.27
CA ASN A 103 0.47 13.10 -8.93
C ASN A 103 -0.13 14.50 -9.08
N ASP A 104 -1.45 14.59 -9.13
CA ASP A 104 -2.19 15.85 -9.29
C ASP A 104 -2.23 16.65 -7.99
N ASP A 105 -2.00 16.01 -6.85
CA ASP A 105 -2.02 16.63 -5.52
C ASP A 105 -0.67 17.24 -5.12
N LYS A 106 0.39 17.14 -5.94
CA LYS A 106 1.75 17.51 -5.55
C LYS A 106 1.89 18.95 -5.06
N GLU A 107 1.19 19.88 -5.69
CA GLU A 107 1.22 21.29 -5.31
C GLU A 107 0.61 21.52 -3.94
N TYR A 108 -0.55 20.90 -3.68
CA TYR A 108 -1.26 20.97 -2.40
C TYR A 108 -0.47 20.29 -1.28
N VAL A 109 0.13 19.14 -1.57
CA VAL A 109 0.99 18.41 -0.63
C VAL A 109 2.16 19.27 -0.18
N GLN A 110 2.84 19.96 -1.10
CA GLN A 110 3.98 20.82 -0.76
C GLN A 110 3.52 21.98 0.14
N THR A 111 2.44 22.66 -0.23
CA THR A 111 1.87 23.76 0.55
C THR A 111 1.47 23.30 1.95
N PHE A 112 0.80 22.16 2.06
CA PHE A 112 0.44 21.56 3.35
C PHE A 112 1.66 21.36 4.25
N TRP A 113 2.75 20.74 3.72
CA TRP A 113 3.96 20.50 4.51
C TRP A 113 4.68 21.78 4.91
N ASP A 114 4.66 22.80 4.06
CA ASP A 114 5.25 24.10 4.36
C ASP A 114 4.46 24.80 5.48
N ASN A 115 3.14 24.75 5.43
CA ASN A 115 2.26 25.26 6.48
C ASN A 115 2.45 24.51 7.79
N CYS A 116 2.54 23.18 7.78
CA CYS A 116 2.83 22.39 8.97
C CYS A 116 4.15 22.79 9.65
N ARG A 117 5.19 23.08 8.85
CA ARG A 117 6.47 23.57 9.38
C ARG A 117 6.33 24.93 10.02
N GLN A 118 5.70 25.87 9.33
CA GLN A 118 5.49 27.24 9.84
C GLN A 118 4.62 27.25 11.10
N ARG A 119 3.56 26.42 11.15
CA ARG A 119 2.73 26.28 12.35
C ARG A 119 3.53 25.75 13.55
N ARG A 120 4.43 24.80 13.33
CA ARG A 120 5.35 24.31 14.37
C ARG A 120 6.29 25.42 14.87
N ASP A 121 6.66 26.36 13.99
CA ASP A 121 7.48 27.51 14.31
C ASP A 121 6.67 28.67 14.95
N GLY A 122 5.37 28.47 15.20
CA GLY A 122 4.49 29.38 15.94
C GLY A 122 3.64 30.31 15.08
N TYR A 123 3.63 30.15 13.76
CA TYR A 123 2.74 30.92 12.89
C TYR A 123 1.31 30.38 12.92
N ASP A 124 0.34 31.27 12.95
CA ASP A 124 -1.09 30.91 12.89
C ASP A 124 -1.55 30.84 11.43
N ILE A 125 -1.37 29.68 10.83
CA ILE A 125 -1.75 29.39 9.44
C ILE A 125 -2.46 28.02 9.35
N PRO A 126 -3.34 27.81 8.34
CA PRO A 126 -3.99 26.54 8.12
C PRO A 126 -2.99 25.40 7.95
N ALA A 127 -3.16 24.30 8.67
CA ALA A 127 -2.34 23.10 8.60
C ALA A 127 -3.15 21.83 8.90
N HIS A 128 -4.45 21.89 8.75
CA HIS A 128 -5.31 20.71 8.84
C HIS A 128 -5.39 20.05 7.46
N PRO A 129 -5.30 18.72 7.34
CA PRO A 129 -5.37 18.05 6.04
C PRO A 129 -6.63 18.38 5.23
N ASP A 130 -7.77 18.52 5.88
CA ASP A 130 -9.06 18.83 5.24
C ASP A 130 -9.10 20.21 4.58
N ASP A 131 -8.15 21.11 4.91
CA ASP A 131 -8.00 22.43 4.26
C ASP A 131 -7.31 22.34 2.89
N PHE A 132 -6.66 21.20 2.60
CA PHE A 132 -5.80 21.04 1.43
C PHE A 132 -6.21 19.92 0.50
N PHE A 133 -6.92 18.92 0.99
CA PHE A 133 -7.25 17.71 0.24
C PHE A 133 -8.75 17.52 0.17
N LEU A 134 -9.22 17.11 -1.00
CA LEU A 134 -10.62 16.74 -1.19
C LEU A 134 -10.90 15.45 -0.42
N THR A 135 -11.81 15.52 0.52
CA THR A 135 -12.28 14.40 1.34
C THR A 135 -13.60 13.85 0.83
#